data_4750eb32e505f2e01387301f41d8ee7d
#
_entry.id   4750eb32e505f2e01387301f41d8ee7d
#
_cell.length_a   1.000
_cell.length_b   1.000
_cell.length_c   1.000
_cell.angle_alpha   90.00
_cell.angle_beta   90.00
_cell.angle_gamma   90.00
#
_symmetry.space_group_name_H-M   'P 1'
#
loop_
_entity.id
_entity.type
_entity.pdbx_description
1 polymer ?
#
loop_
_entity_poly.entity_id
_entity_poly.type
_entity_poly.pdbx_seq_one_letter_code
_entity_poly.pdbx_strand_id
1 'polypeptide(L)'
;MCGHVLCNAHHIRELTFIFEQYGQEWAQEMIDFLLEVKEEKERSEQKAFDRQTIKGYEERYRRIIAAGMRANPPPVEGGGKKKRGRKKKSDALNLLDRLNRYEKATLAFMYDFAVPFDNNLAERDIRMMKVQQKISGTFRSIEGALSFCRIRSYISTIKKRGMNVISAIQDVFADKALLPEIGLNIAE
;
A
#
# COMPACT_ATOMS: atom_id res chain seq x y z
N MET A 1 14.35 -4.40 12.18
CA MET A 1 13.10 -3.66 12.52
C MET A 1 12.25 -3.64 11.27
N CYS A 2 11.03 -4.19 11.30
CA CYS A 2 10.15 -4.21 10.11
C CYS A 2 9.58 -2.80 9.91
N GLY A 3 9.91 -2.16 8.78
CA GLY A 3 9.37 -0.84 8.43
C GLY A 3 7.92 -0.97 7.94
N HIS A 4 7.02 -0.13 8.44
CA HIS A 4 5.68 -0.02 7.89
C HIS A 4 5.69 0.83 6.62
N VAL A 5 5.15 0.29 5.54
CA VAL A 5 4.96 0.97 4.26
C VAL A 5 3.47 1.03 3.94
N LEU A 6 3.00 2.17 3.46
CA LEU A 6 1.62 2.34 3.03
C LEU A 6 1.50 2.18 1.51
N CYS A 7 0.38 1.62 1.08
CA CYS A 7 0.10 1.40 -0.34
C CYS A 7 -0.42 2.70 -0.99
N ASN A 8 0.40 3.33 -1.83
CA ASN A 8 0.03 4.60 -2.46
C ASN A 8 -1.11 4.46 -3.48
N ALA A 9 -1.37 3.28 -4.03
CA ALA A 9 -2.55 3.06 -4.87
C ALA A 9 -3.86 3.32 -4.11
N HIS A 10 -3.93 3.05 -2.80
CA HIS A 10 -5.08 3.39 -1.97
C HIS A 10 -5.17 4.90 -1.73
N HIS A 11 -4.04 5.55 -1.44
CA HIS A 11 -4.01 7.00 -1.27
C HIS A 11 -4.47 7.73 -2.55
N ILE A 12 -4.01 7.29 -3.72
CA ILE A 12 -4.44 7.87 -5.00
C ILE A 12 -5.95 7.73 -5.18
N ARG A 13 -6.55 6.57 -4.91
CA ARG A 13 -8.02 6.40 -5.03
C ARG A 13 -8.79 7.33 -4.10
N GLU A 14 -8.33 7.49 -2.87
CA GLU A 14 -8.97 8.40 -1.92
C GLU A 14 -8.77 9.87 -2.30
N LEU A 15 -7.57 10.25 -2.79
CA LEU A 15 -7.29 11.59 -3.31
C LEU A 15 -8.15 11.90 -4.54
N THR A 16 -8.27 10.96 -5.49
CA THR A 16 -9.15 11.09 -6.66
C THR A 16 -10.59 11.32 -6.21
N PHE A 17 -11.09 10.54 -5.24
CA PHE A 17 -12.42 10.77 -4.68
C PHE A 17 -12.59 12.17 -4.10
N ILE A 18 -11.60 12.66 -3.34
CA ILE A 18 -11.64 14.02 -2.76
C ILE A 18 -11.65 15.09 -3.86
N PHE A 19 -10.85 14.91 -4.92
CA PHE A 19 -10.82 15.85 -6.03
C PHE A 19 -12.14 15.83 -6.81
N GLU A 20 -12.64 14.66 -7.21
CA GLU A 20 -13.87 14.52 -8.00
C GLU A 20 -15.14 14.96 -7.26
N GLN A 21 -15.25 14.65 -5.95
CA GLN A 21 -16.45 14.93 -5.18
C GLN A 21 -16.47 16.34 -4.57
N TYR A 22 -15.31 16.89 -4.24
CA TYR A 22 -15.22 18.15 -3.49
C TYR A 22 -14.43 19.26 -4.22
N GLY A 23 -13.88 18.98 -5.42
CA GLY A 23 -13.12 19.95 -6.23
C GLY A 23 -11.88 20.50 -5.54
N GLN A 24 -11.23 19.70 -4.66
CA GLN A 24 -10.11 20.20 -3.86
C GLN A 24 -8.77 20.01 -4.59
N GLU A 25 -8.21 21.11 -5.09
CA GLU A 25 -6.98 21.14 -5.91
C GLU A 25 -5.76 20.50 -5.24
N TRP A 26 -5.62 20.61 -3.90
CA TRP A 26 -4.52 19.98 -3.18
C TRP A 26 -4.49 18.46 -3.35
N ALA A 27 -5.66 17.84 -3.56
CA ALA A 27 -5.74 16.39 -3.75
C ALA A 27 -5.19 15.99 -5.12
N GLN A 28 -5.47 16.77 -6.17
CA GLN A 28 -4.88 16.57 -7.49
C GLN A 28 -3.37 16.83 -7.45
N GLU A 29 -2.93 17.92 -6.81
CA GLU A 29 -1.51 18.23 -6.66
C GLU A 29 -0.74 17.11 -5.94
N MET A 30 -1.36 16.45 -4.95
CA MET A 30 -0.77 15.30 -4.26
C MET A 30 -0.69 14.07 -5.17
N ILE A 31 -1.71 13.81 -5.99
CA ILE A 31 -1.68 12.71 -6.97
C ILE A 31 -0.53 12.92 -7.95
N ASP A 32 -0.46 14.11 -8.55
CA ASP A 32 0.57 14.46 -9.53
C ASP A 32 1.97 14.33 -8.94
N PHE A 33 2.15 14.82 -7.71
CA PHE A 33 3.40 14.69 -6.96
C PHE A 33 3.81 13.22 -6.75
N LEU A 34 2.90 12.38 -6.28
CA LEU A 34 3.21 10.97 -6.00
C LEU A 34 3.55 10.20 -7.28
N LEU A 35 2.85 10.50 -8.39
CA LEU A 35 3.09 9.86 -9.68
C LEU A 35 4.40 10.35 -10.31
N GLU A 36 4.71 11.64 -10.23
CA GLU A 36 5.96 12.22 -10.69
C GLU A 36 7.17 11.56 -10.01
N VAL A 37 7.16 11.48 -8.66
CA VAL A 37 8.25 10.83 -7.90
C VAL A 37 8.37 9.35 -8.25
N LYS A 38 7.23 8.66 -8.49
CA LYS A 38 7.24 7.26 -8.94
C LYS A 38 7.92 7.12 -10.31
N GLU A 39 7.55 7.97 -11.28
CA GLU A 39 8.12 7.92 -12.62
C GLU A 39 9.61 8.24 -12.61
N GLU A 40 10.04 9.22 -11.82
CA GLU A 40 11.47 9.54 -11.69
C GLU A 40 12.26 8.38 -11.08
N LYS A 41 11.70 7.72 -10.06
CA LYS A 41 12.27 6.49 -9.51
C LYS A 41 12.42 5.41 -10.58
N GLU A 42 11.38 5.19 -11.40
CA GLU A 42 11.37 4.14 -12.44
C GLU A 42 12.36 4.42 -13.58
N ARG A 43 12.65 5.71 -13.85
CA ARG A 43 13.64 6.13 -14.84
C ARG A 43 15.08 6.11 -14.31
N SER A 44 15.24 6.08 -12.99
CA SER A 44 16.56 6.15 -12.35
C SER A 44 17.23 4.78 -12.35
N GLU A 45 18.51 4.73 -12.73
CA GLU A 45 19.38 3.55 -12.60
C GLU A 45 19.98 3.42 -11.17
N GLN A 46 19.72 4.39 -10.31
CA GLN A 46 20.21 4.43 -8.93
C GLN A 46 19.36 3.52 -8.00
N LYS A 47 19.85 3.31 -6.79
CA LYS A 47 19.12 2.56 -5.76
C LYS A 47 18.31 3.45 -4.80
N ALA A 48 18.56 4.75 -4.82
CA ALA A 48 17.89 5.77 -4.03
C ALA A 48 18.13 7.15 -4.63
N PHE A 49 17.28 8.13 -4.34
CA PHE A 49 17.57 9.53 -4.64
C PHE A 49 18.66 10.09 -3.72
N ASP A 50 19.35 11.13 -4.19
CA ASP A 50 20.28 11.88 -3.34
C ASP A 50 19.55 12.70 -2.25
N ARG A 51 20.29 13.11 -1.22
CA ARG A 51 19.71 13.79 -0.05
C ARG A 51 19.03 15.13 -0.40
N GLN A 52 19.54 15.85 -1.41
CA GLN A 52 18.99 17.15 -1.77
C GLN A 52 17.66 16.98 -2.50
N THR A 53 17.56 16.02 -3.40
CA THR A 53 16.32 15.62 -4.09
C THR A 53 15.27 15.15 -3.08
N ILE A 54 15.64 14.26 -2.15
CA ILE A 54 14.74 13.80 -1.08
C ILE A 54 14.19 14.97 -0.28
N LYS A 55 15.05 15.91 0.14
CA LYS A 55 14.63 17.08 0.90
C LYS A 55 13.64 17.95 0.12
N GLY A 56 13.89 18.17 -1.16
CA GLY A 56 12.97 18.91 -2.04
C GLY A 56 11.59 18.26 -2.13
N TYR A 57 11.53 16.93 -2.27
CA TYR A 57 10.27 16.18 -2.27
C TYR A 57 9.53 16.23 -0.92
N GLU A 58 10.25 16.10 0.19
CA GLU A 58 9.65 16.23 1.52
C GLU A 58 9.06 17.63 1.75
N GLU A 59 9.76 18.68 1.33
CA GLU A 59 9.28 20.06 1.44
C GLU A 59 8.04 20.30 0.57
N ARG A 60 8.03 19.76 -0.66
CA ARG A 60 6.86 19.83 -1.55
C ARG A 60 5.67 19.07 -0.97
N TYR A 61 5.88 17.84 -0.49
CA TYR A 61 4.85 17.05 0.18
C TYR A 61 4.19 17.80 1.34
N ARG A 62 5.01 18.34 2.25
CA ARG A 62 4.52 19.09 3.43
C ARG A 62 3.77 20.37 3.02
N ARG A 63 4.19 21.04 1.95
CA ARG A 63 3.49 22.21 1.42
C ARG A 63 2.10 21.86 0.90
N ILE A 64 1.95 20.74 0.18
CA ILE A 64 0.64 20.24 -0.30
C ILE A 64 -0.25 19.90 0.91
N ILE A 65 0.27 19.17 1.89
CA ILE A 65 -0.47 18.86 3.13
C ILE A 65 -0.92 20.14 3.84
N ALA A 66 -0.04 21.13 3.98
CA ALA A 66 -0.39 22.40 4.61
C ALA A 66 -1.47 23.16 3.83
N ALA A 67 -1.47 23.12 2.50
CA ALA A 67 -2.53 23.68 1.68
C ALA A 67 -3.86 22.97 1.91
N GLY A 68 -3.85 21.62 1.91
CA GLY A 68 -5.03 20.81 2.22
C GLY A 68 -5.59 21.09 3.62
N MET A 69 -4.75 21.18 4.62
CA MET A 69 -5.17 21.50 6.01
C MET A 69 -5.83 22.90 6.11
N ARG A 70 -5.31 23.90 5.39
CA ARG A 70 -5.95 25.23 5.33
C ARG A 70 -7.34 25.19 4.68
N ALA A 71 -7.50 24.38 3.63
CA ALA A 71 -8.79 24.18 2.95
C ALA A 71 -9.80 23.39 3.78
N ASN A 72 -9.33 22.60 4.75
CA ASN A 72 -10.14 21.71 5.58
C ASN A 72 -9.93 21.97 7.07
N PRO A 73 -10.36 23.12 7.61
CA PRO A 73 -10.19 23.41 9.02
C PRO A 73 -10.96 22.39 9.88
N PRO A 74 -10.43 22.04 11.07
CA PRO A 74 -11.12 21.15 11.98
C PRO A 74 -12.49 21.71 12.39
N PRO A 75 -13.48 20.84 12.65
CA PRO A 75 -14.81 21.31 13.05
C PRO A 75 -14.75 22.11 14.35
N VAL A 76 -15.21 23.36 14.30
CA VAL A 76 -15.24 24.28 15.44
C VAL A 76 -16.11 23.67 16.57
N GLU A 77 -15.62 23.70 17.80
CA GLU A 77 -16.42 23.36 18.97
C GLU A 77 -17.48 24.43 19.18
N GLY A 78 -18.65 24.24 18.59
CA GLY A 78 -19.77 25.15 18.78
C GLY A 78 -20.44 24.95 20.15
N GLY A 79 -20.85 26.07 20.82
CA GLY A 79 -21.47 26.13 22.16
C GLY A 79 -22.89 25.56 22.27
N GLY A 80 -23.23 24.48 21.56
CA GLY A 80 -24.50 23.78 21.70
C GLY A 80 -24.39 22.56 22.61
N LYS A 81 -25.54 22.02 23.09
CA LYS A 81 -25.61 20.84 23.95
C LYS A 81 -24.68 19.74 23.41
N LYS A 82 -23.69 19.33 24.23
CA LYS A 82 -22.71 18.27 23.88
C LYS A 82 -23.45 17.02 23.46
N LYS A 83 -23.50 16.73 22.14
CA LYS A 83 -23.92 15.41 21.67
C LYS A 83 -22.85 14.41 22.08
N ARG A 84 -23.28 13.25 22.60
CA ARG A 84 -22.38 12.16 23.01
C ARG A 84 -21.61 11.67 21.80
N GLY A 85 -20.26 11.73 21.85
CA GLY A 85 -19.38 11.24 20.81
C GLY A 85 -18.49 12.32 20.17
N ARG A 86 -17.38 11.88 19.51
CA ARG A 86 -16.46 12.75 18.80
C ARG A 86 -17.11 13.27 17.50
N LYS A 87 -17.01 14.58 17.24
CA LYS A 87 -17.47 15.16 15.96
C LYS A 87 -16.79 14.43 14.79
N LYS A 88 -17.58 14.02 13.81
CA LYS A 88 -17.06 13.36 12.60
C LYS A 88 -16.26 14.38 11.79
N LYS A 89 -14.99 14.10 11.53
CA LYS A 89 -14.16 14.84 10.59
C LYS A 89 -14.63 14.57 9.16
N SER A 90 -14.40 15.50 8.23
CA SER A 90 -14.59 15.26 6.80
C SER A 90 -13.64 14.16 6.29
N ASP A 91 -14.00 13.54 5.17
CA ASP A 91 -13.16 12.52 4.54
C ASP A 91 -11.81 13.11 4.12
N ALA A 92 -11.81 14.35 3.61
CA ALA A 92 -10.61 15.09 3.26
C ALA A 92 -9.69 15.32 4.48
N LEU A 93 -10.26 15.76 5.62
CA LEU A 93 -9.47 15.99 6.83
C LEU A 93 -8.92 14.66 7.41
N ASN A 94 -9.68 13.57 7.34
CA ASN A 94 -9.21 12.26 7.78
C ASN A 94 -8.04 11.76 6.92
N LEU A 95 -8.11 11.97 5.61
CA LEU A 95 -7.04 11.61 4.69
C LEU A 95 -5.79 12.45 4.95
N LEU A 96 -5.93 13.78 5.10
CA LEU A 96 -4.84 14.72 5.43
C LEU A 96 -4.14 14.37 6.73
N ASP A 97 -4.88 14.09 7.80
CA ASP A 97 -4.34 13.67 9.09
C ASP A 97 -3.51 12.38 8.95
N ARG A 98 -3.98 11.43 8.14
CA ARG A 98 -3.28 10.18 7.89
C ARG A 98 -2.01 10.40 7.08
N LEU A 99 -2.07 11.14 5.98
CA LEU A 99 -0.91 11.47 5.15
C LEU A 99 0.14 12.23 5.97
N ASN A 100 -0.27 13.23 6.75
CA ASN A 100 0.64 13.98 7.61
C ASN A 100 1.29 13.10 8.68
N ARG A 101 0.51 12.25 9.36
CA ARG A 101 1.01 11.37 10.43
C ARG A 101 1.98 10.31 9.91
N TYR A 102 1.73 9.80 8.72
CA TYR A 102 2.47 8.68 8.14
C TYR A 102 3.32 9.10 6.93
N GLU A 103 3.79 10.35 6.89
CA GLU A 103 4.64 10.90 5.83
C GLU A 103 5.74 9.92 5.39
N LYS A 104 6.57 9.45 6.35
CA LYS A 104 7.68 8.53 6.06
C LYS A 104 7.23 7.20 5.47
N ALA A 105 6.08 6.67 5.89
CA ALA A 105 5.54 5.42 5.38
C ALA A 105 4.91 5.59 3.98
N THR A 106 4.33 6.76 3.70
CA THR A 106 3.81 7.14 2.39
C THR A 106 4.94 7.35 1.38
N LEU A 107 6.03 7.99 1.80
CA LEU A 107 7.20 8.31 0.97
C LEU A 107 8.30 7.23 1.01
N ALA A 108 8.06 6.07 1.65
CA ALA A 108 9.07 5.02 1.81
C ALA A 108 9.70 4.57 0.48
N PHE A 109 8.93 4.56 -0.60
CA PHE A 109 9.35 4.15 -1.94
C PHE A 109 10.41 5.08 -2.56
N MET A 110 10.53 6.33 -2.10
CA MET A 110 11.55 7.27 -2.56
C MET A 110 12.86 7.19 -1.76
N TYR A 111 12.80 6.74 -0.51
CA TYR A 111 14.01 6.56 0.32
C TYR A 111 14.78 5.30 -0.02
N ASP A 112 14.07 4.26 -0.47
CA ASP A 112 14.64 2.98 -0.87
C ASP A 112 13.87 2.44 -2.09
N PHE A 113 14.56 2.32 -3.21
CA PHE A 113 13.94 1.87 -4.46
C PHE A 113 13.54 0.39 -4.46
N ALA A 114 14.03 -0.41 -3.49
CA ALA A 114 13.52 -1.76 -3.29
C ALA A 114 12.08 -1.77 -2.73
N VAL A 115 11.64 -0.66 -2.09
CA VAL A 115 10.28 -0.52 -1.60
C VAL A 115 9.32 -0.23 -2.75
N PRO A 116 8.30 -1.07 -2.99
CA PRO A 116 7.34 -0.84 -4.07
C PRO A 116 6.45 0.37 -3.77
N PHE A 117 5.99 1.07 -4.82
CA PHE A 117 5.05 2.18 -4.71
C PHE A 117 3.67 1.73 -4.19
N ASP A 118 3.24 0.53 -4.57
CA ASP A 118 1.97 -0.06 -4.15
C ASP A 118 2.15 -1.50 -3.68
N ASN A 119 1.11 -2.04 -3.06
CA ASN A 119 1.06 -3.42 -2.57
C ASN A 119 0.07 -4.30 -3.36
N ASN A 120 -0.22 -3.95 -4.60
CA ASN A 120 -1.22 -4.64 -5.42
C ASN A 120 -0.92 -6.14 -5.59
N LEU A 121 0.37 -6.51 -5.62
CA LEU A 121 0.78 -7.90 -5.80
C LEU A 121 0.42 -8.76 -4.58
N ALA A 122 0.75 -8.30 -3.37
CA ALA A 122 0.40 -9.01 -2.13
C ALA A 122 -1.12 -9.01 -1.89
N GLU A 123 -1.81 -7.90 -2.19
CA GLU A 123 -3.27 -7.83 -2.10
C GLU A 123 -3.95 -8.82 -3.06
N ARG A 124 -3.42 -8.99 -4.26
CA ARG A 124 -3.93 -9.97 -5.23
C ARG A 124 -3.79 -11.41 -4.72
N ASP A 125 -2.68 -11.72 -4.05
CA ASP A 125 -2.46 -13.03 -3.45
C ASP A 125 -3.47 -13.31 -2.33
N ILE A 126 -3.72 -12.34 -1.44
CA ILE A 126 -4.70 -12.46 -0.34
C ILE A 126 -6.14 -12.46 -0.87
N ARG A 127 -6.43 -11.73 -1.96
CA ARG A 127 -7.77 -11.66 -2.54
C ARG A 127 -8.33 -13.03 -2.90
N MET A 128 -7.46 -13.97 -3.32
CA MET A 128 -7.90 -15.31 -3.70
C MET A 128 -8.54 -16.07 -2.52
N MET A 129 -8.10 -15.82 -1.29
CA MET A 129 -8.75 -16.37 -0.08
C MET A 129 -10.17 -15.84 0.09
N LYS A 130 -10.36 -14.52 -0.11
CA LYS A 130 -11.68 -13.89 -0.04
C LYS A 130 -12.59 -14.34 -1.19
N VAL A 131 -12.04 -14.53 -2.39
CA VAL A 131 -12.80 -15.06 -3.54
C VAL A 131 -13.30 -16.47 -3.23
N GLN A 132 -12.45 -17.35 -2.69
CA GLN A 132 -12.83 -18.70 -2.29
C GLN A 132 -13.96 -18.67 -1.25
N GLN A 133 -13.84 -17.84 -0.21
CA GLN A 133 -14.88 -17.68 0.81
C GLN A 133 -16.20 -17.19 0.20
N LYS A 134 -16.16 -16.25 -0.75
CA LYS A 134 -17.36 -15.67 -1.37
C LYS A 134 -18.08 -16.63 -2.30
N ILE A 135 -17.34 -17.47 -3.04
CA ILE A 135 -17.90 -18.41 -4.03
C ILE A 135 -18.35 -19.71 -3.38
N SER A 136 -17.54 -20.27 -2.49
CA SER A 136 -17.74 -21.61 -1.89
C SER A 136 -18.17 -21.56 -0.43
N GLY A 137 -18.44 -20.36 0.12
CA GLY A 137 -18.70 -20.16 1.56
C GLY A 137 -17.40 -20.24 2.37
N THR A 138 -17.50 -20.77 3.58
CA THR A 138 -16.35 -20.97 4.46
C THR A 138 -15.61 -22.26 4.11
N PHE A 139 -14.33 -22.35 4.46
CA PHE A 139 -13.61 -23.61 4.44
C PHE A 139 -14.22 -24.58 5.43
N ARG A 140 -14.40 -25.85 5.04
CA ARG A 140 -15.01 -26.89 5.89
C ARG A 140 -14.11 -27.30 7.05
N SER A 141 -12.78 -27.13 6.92
CA SER A 141 -11.81 -27.42 7.97
C SER A 141 -10.64 -26.42 7.91
N ILE A 142 -9.90 -26.32 9.01
CA ILE A 142 -8.67 -25.53 9.10
C ILE A 142 -7.60 -26.10 8.18
N GLU A 143 -7.48 -27.43 8.10
CA GLU A 143 -6.53 -28.13 7.24
C GLU A 143 -6.78 -27.82 5.76
N GLY A 144 -8.06 -27.78 5.34
CA GLY A 144 -8.44 -27.38 3.98
C GLY A 144 -8.05 -25.94 3.67
N ALA A 145 -8.22 -25.02 4.61
CA ALA A 145 -7.79 -23.64 4.46
C ALA A 145 -6.26 -23.53 4.37
N LEU A 146 -5.52 -24.22 5.23
CA LEU A 146 -4.06 -24.25 5.21
C LEU A 146 -3.51 -24.84 3.92
N SER A 147 -4.10 -25.94 3.44
CA SER A 147 -3.71 -26.57 2.16
C SER A 147 -3.95 -25.63 0.99
N PHE A 148 -5.11 -24.97 0.95
CA PHE A 148 -5.39 -23.95 -0.06
C PHE A 148 -4.36 -22.82 -0.05
N CYS A 149 -4.03 -22.28 1.15
CA CYS A 149 -3.03 -21.23 1.29
C CYS A 149 -1.65 -21.68 0.78
N ARG A 150 -1.21 -22.89 1.15
CA ARG A 150 0.09 -23.45 0.72
C ARG A 150 0.16 -23.59 -0.79
N ILE A 151 -0.85 -24.18 -1.41
CA ILE A 151 -0.91 -24.37 -2.87
C ILE A 151 -0.90 -22.99 -3.58
N ARG A 152 -1.71 -22.07 -3.13
CA ARG A 152 -1.76 -20.70 -3.71
C ARG A 152 -0.45 -19.96 -3.55
N SER A 153 0.19 -20.05 -2.38
CA SER A 153 1.50 -19.44 -2.12
C SER A 153 2.57 -20.03 -3.04
N TYR A 154 2.61 -21.36 -3.21
CA TYR A 154 3.53 -22.03 -4.12
C TYR A 154 3.35 -21.53 -5.55
N ILE A 155 2.12 -21.58 -6.09
CA ILE A 155 1.80 -21.11 -7.44
C ILE A 155 2.20 -19.66 -7.63
N SER A 156 1.93 -18.78 -6.66
CA SER A 156 2.30 -17.36 -6.72
C SER A 156 3.82 -17.18 -6.75
N THR A 157 4.55 -17.93 -5.94
CA THR A 157 6.02 -17.91 -5.91
C THR A 157 6.63 -18.37 -7.24
N ILE A 158 6.13 -19.45 -7.82
CA ILE A 158 6.59 -19.96 -9.12
C ILE A 158 6.35 -18.91 -10.23
N LYS A 159 5.17 -18.28 -10.25
CA LYS A 159 4.86 -17.18 -11.20
C LYS A 159 5.80 -15.98 -11.04
N LYS A 160 6.09 -15.57 -9.80
CA LYS A 160 7.02 -14.45 -9.51
C LYS A 160 8.45 -14.74 -9.95
N ARG A 161 8.83 -16.03 -10.02
CA ARG A 161 10.13 -16.48 -10.57
C ARG A 161 10.14 -16.66 -12.09
N GLY A 162 9.03 -16.36 -12.78
CA GLY A 162 8.92 -16.52 -14.23
C GLY A 162 8.88 -17.97 -14.70
N MET A 163 8.63 -18.92 -13.79
CA MET A 163 8.65 -20.35 -14.09
C MET A 163 7.28 -20.88 -14.53
N ASN A 164 7.27 -21.98 -15.29
CA ASN A 164 6.05 -22.64 -15.70
C ASN A 164 5.40 -23.34 -14.50
N VAL A 165 4.15 -22.97 -14.19
CA VAL A 165 3.42 -23.48 -13.01
C VAL A 165 3.10 -24.96 -13.15
N ILE A 166 2.73 -25.44 -14.36
CA ILE A 166 2.36 -26.85 -14.58
C ILE A 166 3.57 -27.73 -14.38
N SER A 167 4.72 -27.37 -14.96
CA SER A 167 5.97 -28.12 -14.78
C SER A 167 6.39 -28.16 -13.31
N ALA A 168 6.28 -27.00 -12.59
CA ALA A 168 6.60 -26.96 -11.18
C ALA A 168 5.66 -27.82 -10.32
N ILE A 169 4.38 -27.96 -10.70
CA ILE A 169 3.44 -28.86 -10.02
C ILE A 169 3.81 -30.34 -10.33
N GLN A 170 4.19 -30.63 -11.56
CA GLN A 170 4.68 -31.99 -11.93
C GLN A 170 5.90 -32.36 -11.11
N ASP A 171 6.84 -31.43 -10.91
CA ASP A 171 8.04 -31.65 -10.10
C ASP A 171 7.69 -31.93 -8.62
N VAL A 172 6.65 -31.32 -8.07
CA VAL A 172 6.15 -31.65 -6.72
C VAL A 172 5.72 -33.10 -6.61
N PHE A 173 5.01 -33.64 -7.61
CA PHE A 173 4.59 -35.06 -7.63
C PHE A 173 5.74 -36.03 -7.93
N ALA A 174 6.85 -35.51 -8.43
CA ALA A 174 8.08 -36.29 -8.67
C ALA A 174 9.11 -36.16 -7.52
N ASP A 175 8.70 -35.65 -6.36
CA ASP A 175 9.55 -35.33 -5.19
C ASP A 175 10.73 -34.38 -5.49
N LYS A 176 10.60 -33.56 -6.55
CA LYS A 176 11.56 -32.54 -6.97
C LYS A 176 11.06 -31.14 -6.73
N ALA A 177 10.23 -30.95 -5.70
CA ALA A 177 9.63 -29.65 -5.39
C ALA A 177 10.69 -28.57 -5.21
N LEU A 178 10.55 -27.46 -5.94
CA LEU A 178 11.33 -26.28 -5.73
C LEU A 178 10.83 -25.57 -4.46
N LEU A 179 11.49 -25.83 -3.34
CA LEU A 179 11.20 -25.11 -2.11
C LEU A 179 11.74 -23.67 -2.24
N PRO A 180 10.93 -22.63 -1.94
CA PRO A 180 11.46 -21.29 -1.87
C PRO A 180 12.49 -21.25 -0.73
N GLU A 181 13.72 -20.79 -1.02
CA GLU A 181 14.64 -20.41 0.02
C GLU A 181 14.00 -19.26 0.79
N ILE A 182 13.44 -19.55 1.94
CA ILE A 182 13.03 -18.55 2.90
C ILE A 182 14.32 -18.09 3.54
N GLY A 183 14.82 -16.93 3.11
CA GLY A 183 15.93 -16.25 3.77
C GLY A 183 15.48 -15.80 5.17
N LEU A 184 15.31 -16.75 6.07
CA LEU A 184 15.25 -16.49 7.50
C LEU A 184 16.69 -16.23 7.93
N ASN A 185 17.15 -14.98 7.80
CA ASN A 185 18.19 -14.48 8.67
C ASN A 185 17.61 -14.46 10.09
N ILE A 186 17.56 -15.63 10.71
CA ILE A 186 17.45 -15.75 12.16
C ILE A 186 18.83 -15.36 12.64
N ALA A 187 19.02 -14.06 12.95
CA ALA A 187 20.16 -13.64 13.77
C ALA A 187 19.98 -14.31 15.13
N GLU A 188 20.93 -15.19 15.48
CA GLU A 188 21.17 -15.69 16.82
C GLU A 188 21.42 -14.55 17.81
#